data_f46bf68b1e4b21ebf0a27fd7744e031c
#
_entry.id   f46bf68b1e4b21ebf0a27fd7744e031c
#
_cell.length_a   1.000
_cell.length_b   1.000
_cell.length_c   1.000
_cell.angle_alpha   90.00
_cell.angle_beta   90.00
_cell.angle_gamma   90.00
#
_symmetry.space_group_name_H-M   'P 1'
#
loop_
_entity.id
_entity.type
_entity.pdbx_description
1 polymer ?
#
loop_
_entity_poly.entity_id
_entity_poly.type
_entity_poly.pdbx_seq_one_letter_code
_entity_poly.pdbx_strand_id
1 'polypeptide(L)'
;MILQLALFAFLTGCSQPAEPVKPAEPPPVAQPSAAAELIKTASGVWPALKAESPNDKNPITPEKIELGRMLYFDTRLSKNQELSCNSCHMLDNFGVDNKPTSTGHKGQLGGRNSPTVYNAAFHTVQFWDGRAADVEEQAKGPVLNPVEMAMPSEEAVVNVVKSIPGYADLFAKAFPGEADPITYDNIARAIGAFERRLVTPARYDQFVGGDEKAITEAEQKGLKTFMEVGCGSCHMGATFGGTMYQKLGVVKPWETKDMGRFDVTKNEADKLMFKVPSLRNVEKTGPYLHDGSVANLPEMISLMATHQLGRDLTPEQVNDIEAFLKTLTGKPVDEAYIAKPTLPESGPTTPKPDPT
;
A
#
# COMPACT_ATOMS: atom_id res chain seq x y z
N MET A 1 -104.16 -53.58 -4.28
CA MET A 1 -103.19 -53.25 -3.26
C MET A 1 -101.88 -53.80 -3.71
N ILE A 2 -101.02 -52.97 -4.26
CA ILE A 2 -99.74 -53.31 -4.89
C ILE A 2 -98.62 -52.84 -3.97
N LEU A 3 -97.81 -53.82 -3.52
CA LEU A 3 -96.67 -53.59 -2.62
C LEU A 3 -95.42 -53.33 -3.48
N GLN A 4 -94.82 -52.14 -3.39
CA GLN A 4 -93.57 -51.85 -4.04
C GLN A 4 -92.39 -52.20 -3.11
N LEU A 5 -91.52 -53.11 -3.54
CA LEU A 5 -90.24 -53.36 -2.95
C LEU A 5 -89.21 -52.35 -3.45
N ALA A 6 -88.57 -51.59 -2.55
CA ALA A 6 -87.44 -50.76 -2.89
C ALA A 6 -86.12 -51.53 -2.72
N LEU A 7 -85.35 -51.61 -3.78
CA LEU A 7 -84.04 -52.27 -3.82
C LEU A 7 -82.94 -51.18 -3.47
N PHE A 8 -82.23 -51.36 -2.33
CA PHE A 8 -81.08 -50.54 -1.97
C PHE A 8 -79.83 -51.18 -2.57
N ALA A 9 -79.23 -50.51 -3.51
CA ALA A 9 -77.90 -50.82 -4.04
C ALA A 9 -76.82 -50.24 -3.17
N PHE A 10 -75.98 -51.01 -2.51
CA PHE A 10 -74.77 -50.59 -1.83
C PHE A 10 -73.64 -50.39 -2.87
N LEU A 11 -73.23 -49.17 -3.10
CA LEU A 11 -72.03 -48.81 -3.84
C LEU A 11 -70.84 -48.96 -2.89
N THR A 12 -70.03 -50.01 -3.03
CA THR A 12 -68.71 -50.14 -2.39
C THR A 12 -67.68 -49.32 -3.21
N GLY A 13 -67.35 -48.13 -2.71
CA GLY A 13 -66.27 -47.33 -3.27
C GLY A 13 -64.92 -47.98 -2.92
N CYS A 14 -64.20 -48.49 -3.92
CA CYS A 14 -62.81 -48.84 -3.79
C CYS A 14 -62.00 -47.57 -3.74
N SER A 15 -61.47 -47.16 -2.54
CA SER A 15 -60.44 -46.15 -2.39
C SER A 15 -59.10 -46.71 -2.87
N GLN A 16 -58.60 -46.18 -3.98
CA GLN A 16 -57.23 -46.46 -4.42
C GLN A 16 -56.24 -45.90 -3.36
N PRO A 17 -55.17 -46.66 -3.04
CA PRO A 17 -54.11 -46.14 -2.17
C PRO A 17 -53.43 -44.93 -2.85
N ALA A 18 -53.24 -43.82 -2.11
CA ALA A 18 -52.50 -42.68 -2.59
C ALA A 18 -51.06 -43.10 -2.89
N GLU A 19 -50.59 -42.77 -4.11
CA GLU A 19 -49.18 -42.96 -4.47
C GLU A 19 -48.29 -42.16 -3.50
N PRO A 20 -47.15 -42.72 -3.07
CA PRO A 20 -46.21 -41.98 -2.21
C PRO A 20 -45.68 -40.77 -2.96
N VAL A 21 -45.90 -39.57 -2.42
CA VAL A 21 -45.36 -38.32 -2.93
C VAL A 21 -43.83 -38.40 -2.87
N LYS A 22 -43.20 -38.48 -4.04
CA LYS A 22 -41.74 -38.47 -4.16
C LYS A 22 -41.23 -37.14 -3.54
N PRO A 23 -40.24 -37.17 -2.62
CA PRO A 23 -39.67 -35.92 -2.10
C PRO A 23 -39.18 -35.04 -3.26
N ALA A 24 -39.54 -33.78 -3.26
CA ALA A 24 -39.04 -32.83 -4.24
C ALA A 24 -37.50 -32.83 -4.19
N GLU A 25 -36.84 -33.03 -5.33
CA GLU A 25 -35.39 -32.89 -5.43
C GLU A 25 -35.01 -31.47 -4.97
N PRO A 26 -33.97 -31.33 -4.12
CA PRO A 26 -33.51 -30.02 -3.75
C PRO A 26 -33.14 -29.22 -5.00
N PRO A 27 -33.42 -27.91 -5.06
CA PRO A 27 -33.10 -27.12 -6.22
C PRO A 27 -31.59 -27.21 -6.50
N PRO A 28 -31.18 -27.26 -7.78
CA PRO A 28 -29.78 -27.36 -8.15
C PRO A 28 -29.01 -26.20 -7.49
N VAL A 29 -27.91 -26.53 -6.79
CA VAL A 29 -27.02 -25.52 -6.22
C VAL A 29 -26.48 -24.68 -7.38
N ALA A 30 -26.80 -23.40 -7.38
CA ALA A 30 -26.32 -22.47 -8.42
C ALA A 30 -24.79 -22.52 -8.49
N GLN A 31 -24.25 -22.73 -9.68
CA GLN A 31 -22.81 -22.67 -9.87
C GLN A 31 -22.32 -21.23 -9.59
N PRO A 32 -21.16 -21.06 -8.93
CA PRO A 32 -20.61 -19.76 -8.69
C PRO A 32 -20.38 -19.01 -10.02
N SER A 33 -20.55 -17.70 -10.00
CA SER A 33 -20.24 -16.84 -11.15
C SER A 33 -18.75 -16.87 -11.48
N ALA A 34 -18.37 -16.54 -12.71
CA ALA A 34 -16.97 -16.39 -13.10
C ALA A 34 -16.24 -15.33 -12.25
N ALA A 35 -16.96 -14.31 -11.78
CA ALA A 35 -16.44 -13.30 -10.86
C ALA A 35 -16.19 -13.89 -9.46
N ALA A 36 -17.12 -14.68 -8.93
CA ALA A 36 -16.94 -15.37 -7.63
C ALA A 36 -15.73 -16.31 -7.64
N GLU A 37 -15.52 -17.04 -8.72
CA GLU A 37 -14.33 -17.90 -8.90
C GLU A 37 -13.04 -17.08 -8.93
N LEU A 38 -13.05 -15.94 -9.62
CA LEU A 38 -11.91 -15.02 -9.69
C LEU A 38 -11.62 -14.41 -8.32
N ILE A 39 -12.64 -13.98 -7.57
CA ILE A 39 -12.52 -13.50 -6.20
C ILE A 39 -11.85 -14.55 -5.30
N LYS A 40 -12.34 -15.78 -5.35
CA LYS A 40 -11.79 -16.89 -4.56
C LYS A 40 -10.30 -17.11 -4.84
N THR A 41 -9.90 -17.06 -6.11
CA THR A 41 -8.50 -17.24 -6.51
C THR A 41 -7.64 -16.04 -6.11
N ALA A 42 -8.12 -14.83 -6.41
CA ALA A 42 -7.39 -13.58 -6.17
C ALA A 42 -7.22 -13.28 -4.68
N SER A 43 -8.27 -13.45 -3.86
CA SER A 43 -8.21 -13.17 -2.41
C SER A 43 -7.20 -14.03 -1.67
N GLY A 44 -6.91 -15.25 -2.17
CA GLY A 44 -5.89 -16.13 -1.59
C GLY A 44 -4.45 -15.64 -1.78
N VAL A 45 -4.19 -14.83 -2.82
CA VAL A 45 -2.87 -14.30 -3.14
C VAL A 45 -2.75 -12.81 -2.79
N TRP A 46 -3.80 -12.05 -3.06
CA TRP A 46 -3.88 -10.60 -2.87
C TRP A 46 -5.10 -10.24 -2.01
N PRO A 47 -5.06 -10.50 -0.70
CA PRO A 47 -6.17 -10.17 0.18
C PRO A 47 -6.40 -8.65 0.22
N ALA A 48 -7.61 -8.24 0.62
CA ALA A 48 -7.93 -6.84 0.82
C ALA A 48 -7.00 -6.18 1.86
N LEU A 49 -6.73 -4.88 1.67
CA LEU A 49 -5.99 -4.09 2.65
C LEU A 49 -6.76 -3.99 3.96
N LYS A 50 -6.02 -4.08 5.06
CA LYS A 50 -6.55 -3.72 6.39
C LYS A 50 -6.58 -2.19 6.53
N ALA A 51 -7.41 -1.68 7.45
CA ALA A 51 -7.54 -0.24 7.70
C ALA A 51 -6.28 0.40 8.30
N GLU A 52 -5.38 -0.39 8.86
CA GLU A 52 -4.10 0.04 9.43
C GLU A 52 -3.10 -1.12 9.43
N SER A 53 -1.82 -0.80 9.53
CA SER A 53 -0.73 -1.77 9.69
C SER A 53 -0.23 -1.75 11.14
N PRO A 54 -0.70 -2.65 12.04
CA PRO A 54 -0.32 -2.63 13.45
C PRO A 54 1.15 -2.97 13.66
N ASN A 55 1.72 -2.49 14.77
CA ASN A 55 3.06 -2.83 15.23
C ASN A 55 3.06 -2.96 16.75
N ASP A 56 3.28 -4.17 17.26
CA ASP A 56 3.27 -4.45 18.71
C ASP A 56 4.40 -3.71 19.46
N LYS A 57 5.50 -3.39 18.77
CA LYS A 57 6.62 -2.63 19.34
C LYS A 57 6.36 -1.12 19.38
N ASN A 58 5.43 -0.64 18.57
CA ASN A 58 5.00 0.75 18.51
C ASN A 58 3.48 0.81 18.34
N PRO A 59 2.70 0.53 19.40
CA PRO A 59 1.23 0.57 19.32
C PRO A 59 0.75 1.94 18.83
N ILE A 60 -0.19 1.90 17.88
CA ILE A 60 -0.80 3.09 17.30
C ILE A 60 -1.76 3.69 18.30
N THR A 61 -1.61 4.97 18.63
CA THR A 61 -2.55 5.74 19.45
C THR A 61 -2.91 7.06 18.75
N PRO A 62 -4.09 7.65 19.03
CA PRO A 62 -4.47 8.93 18.45
C PRO A 62 -3.42 10.03 18.68
N GLU A 63 -2.79 10.05 19.88
CA GLU A 63 -1.77 11.01 20.25
C GLU A 63 -0.50 10.86 19.43
N LYS A 64 -0.04 9.61 19.17
CA LYS A 64 1.10 9.35 18.31
C LYS A 64 0.81 9.70 16.85
N ILE A 65 -0.40 9.39 16.36
CA ILE A 65 -0.80 9.72 14.98
C ILE A 65 -0.74 11.23 14.78
N GLU A 66 -1.35 12.02 15.69
CA GLU A 66 -1.39 13.48 15.54
C GLU A 66 0.01 14.10 15.68
N LEU A 67 0.81 13.64 16.65
CA LEU A 67 2.20 14.05 16.79
C LEU A 67 3.01 13.70 15.53
N GLY A 68 2.88 12.47 15.03
CA GLY A 68 3.58 12.01 13.83
C GLY A 68 3.18 12.80 12.59
N ARG A 69 1.89 13.13 12.46
CA ARG A 69 1.38 14.00 11.39
C ARG A 69 2.02 15.38 11.46
N MET A 70 2.10 16.01 12.63
CA MET A 70 2.77 17.31 12.78
C MET A 70 4.25 17.23 12.37
N LEU A 71 4.98 16.21 12.85
CA LEU A 71 6.39 16.01 12.53
C LEU A 71 6.61 15.73 11.03
N TYR A 72 5.71 14.99 10.39
CA TYR A 72 5.75 14.68 8.95
C TYR A 72 5.70 15.95 8.07
N PHE A 73 4.98 16.97 8.50
CA PHE A 73 4.84 18.25 7.80
C PHE A 73 5.82 19.35 8.30
N ASP A 74 6.59 19.08 9.36
CA ASP A 74 7.44 20.11 9.97
C ASP A 74 8.76 20.29 9.24
N THR A 75 8.89 21.38 8.53
CA THR A 75 10.12 21.72 7.79
C THR A 75 11.32 22.01 8.69
N ARG A 76 11.11 22.31 9.98
CA ARG A 76 12.19 22.55 10.96
C ARG A 76 13.01 21.31 11.25
N LEU A 77 12.57 20.12 10.80
CA LEU A 77 13.35 18.89 10.82
C LEU A 77 14.37 18.80 9.67
N SER A 78 14.53 19.85 8.86
CA SER A 78 15.60 19.95 7.86
C SER A 78 16.51 21.13 8.16
N LYS A 79 17.79 21.05 7.74
CA LYS A 79 18.84 22.01 8.06
C LYS A 79 18.48 23.44 7.66
N ASN A 80 17.96 23.63 6.45
CA ASN A 80 17.52 24.93 5.95
C ASN A 80 16.03 25.23 6.23
N GLN A 81 15.33 24.35 6.96
CA GLN A 81 13.91 24.47 7.31
C GLN A 81 12.97 24.64 6.08
N GLU A 82 13.38 24.11 4.93
CA GLU A 82 12.61 24.16 3.66
C GLU A 82 11.94 22.84 3.32
N LEU A 83 12.43 21.72 3.88
CA LEU A 83 12.01 20.37 3.53
C LEU A 83 11.36 19.65 4.70
N SER A 84 10.33 18.89 4.40
CA SER A 84 9.67 17.95 5.31
C SER A 84 9.46 16.62 4.59
N CYS A 85 8.94 15.58 5.26
CA CYS A 85 8.59 14.33 4.60
C CYS A 85 7.61 14.58 3.45
N ASN A 86 6.64 15.49 3.66
CA ASN A 86 5.65 15.84 2.64
C ASN A 86 6.26 16.55 1.41
N SER A 87 7.50 17.01 1.45
CA SER A 87 8.14 17.66 0.28
C SER A 87 8.44 16.68 -0.85
N CYS A 88 8.72 15.40 -0.51
CA CYS A 88 9.02 14.33 -1.46
C CYS A 88 7.90 13.27 -1.50
N HIS A 89 7.12 13.16 -0.42
CA HIS A 89 6.02 12.20 -0.28
C HIS A 89 4.70 12.94 -0.06
N MET A 90 4.29 13.73 -1.07
CA MET A 90 3.13 14.64 -1.02
C MET A 90 1.82 13.85 -0.83
N LEU A 91 1.17 14.02 0.31
CA LEU A 91 -0.05 13.25 0.63
C LEU A 91 -1.24 13.60 -0.26
N ASP A 92 -1.31 14.81 -0.77
CA ASP A 92 -2.30 15.24 -1.76
C ASP A 92 -2.01 14.77 -3.20
N ASN A 93 -0.83 14.15 -3.40
CA ASN A 93 -0.37 13.62 -4.68
C ASN A 93 0.02 12.13 -4.57
N PHE A 94 -0.82 11.31 -3.97
CA PHE A 94 -0.60 9.86 -3.81
C PHE A 94 0.72 9.49 -3.12
N GLY A 95 1.27 10.38 -2.26
CA GLY A 95 2.46 10.13 -1.47
C GLY A 95 3.77 10.16 -2.26
N VAL A 96 3.82 10.87 -3.38
CA VAL A 96 5.00 11.06 -4.26
C VAL A 96 5.09 12.49 -4.77
N ASP A 97 6.25 12.89 -5.29
CA ASP A 97 6.46 14.19 -5.96
C ASP A 97 6.44 14.09 -7.50
N ASN A 98 6.23 12.89 -8.05
CA ASN A 98 6.24 12.57 -9.49
C ASN A 98 7.51 13.01 -10.24
N LYS A 99 8.64 13.09 -9.57
CA LYS A 99 9.94 13.36 -10.19
C LYS A 99 10.75 12.06 -10.33
N PRO A 100 11.65 11.95 -11.30
CA PRO A 100 12.58 10.82 -11.37
C PRO A 100 13.34 10.63 -10.05
N THR A 101 13.89 11.71 -9.50
CA THR A 101 14.47 11.76 -8.16
C THR A 101 14.09 13.09 -7.51
N SER A 102 13.87 13.05 -6.20
CA SER A 102 13.43 14.23 -5.44
C SER A 102 14.57 15.24 -5.24
N THR A 103 14.19 16.50 -5.11
CA THR A 103 15.13 17.60 -4.83
C THR A 103 15.26 17.79 -3.32
N GLY A 104 16.46 17.67 -2.78
CA GLY A 104 16.78 17.84 -1.38
C GLY A 104 17.54 19.12 -1.07
N HIS A 105 18.31 19.11 0.03
CA HIS A 105 19.07 20.25 0.54
C HIS A 105 19.96 20.87 -0.53
N LYS A 106 19.96 22.20 -0.64
CA LYS A 106 20.72 22.96 -1.66
C LYS A 106 20.39 22.59 -3.10
N GLY A 107 19.20 22.05 -3.36
CA GLY A 107 18.82 21.63 -4.72
C GLY A 107 19.50 20.35 -5.20
N GLN A 108 20.17 19.62 -4.33
CA GLN A 108 20.78 18.33 -4.66
C GLN A 108 19.69 17.30 -5.03
N LEU A 109 19.99 16.42 -5.97
CA LEU A 109 19.06 15.38 -6.37
C LEU A 109 19.33 14.08 -5.60
N GLY A 110 18.27 13.43 -5.13
CA GLY A 110 18.34 12.09 -4.57
C GLY A 110 18.87 11.06 -5.59
N GLY A 111 19.42 9.97 -5.11
CA GLY A 111 19.95 8.90 -5.96
C GLY A 111 18.90 7.96 -6.53
N ARG A 112 17.68 7.95 -5.95
CA ARG A 112 16.58 7.04 -6.35
C ARG A 112 15.24 7.78 -6.33
N ASN A 113 14.29 7.25 -7.10
CA ASN A 113 12.90 7.70 -7.07
C ASN A 113 12.30 7.52 -5.68
N SER A 114 11.55 8.54 -5.21
CA SER A 114 10.84 8.49 -3.93
C SER A 114 9.57 7.65 -4.07
N PRO A 115 9.51 6.45 -3.46
CA PRO A 115 8.31 5.63 -3.52
C PRO A 115 7.19 6.25 -2.70
N THR A 116 5.95 5.87 -3.02
CA THR A 116 4.81 6.33 -2.23
C THR A 116 4.89 5.90 -0.77
N VAL A 117 4.54 6.81 0.14
CA VAL A 117 4.38 6.54 1.57
C VAL A 117 3.07 5.80 1.86
N TYR A 118 2.06 5.94 0.98
CA TYR A 118 0.80 5.22 1.14
C TYR A 118 1.02 3.71 1.07
N ASN A 119 0.43 3.00 2.04
CA ASN A 119 0.52 1.56 2.22
C ASN A 119 1.94 1.03 2.52
N ALA A 120 2.95 1.89 2.67
CA ALA A 120 4.34 1.48 2.88
C ALA A 120 4.53 0.66 4.16
N ALA A 121 3.77 0.94 5.21
CA ALA A 121 3.84 0.22 6.49
C ALA A 121 3.46 -1.27 6.41
N PHE A 122 2.85 -1.74 5.31
CA PHE A 122 2.60 -3.17 5.07
C PHE A 122 3.77 -3.89 4.42
N HIS A 123 4.82 -3.19 3.99
CA HIS A 123 6.00 -3.80 3.42
C HIS A 123 6.87 -4.44 4.50
N THR A 124 7.56 -5.51 4.15
CA THR A 124 8.46 -6.23 5.07
C THR A 124 9.73 -5.45 5.39
N VAL A 125 10.13 -4.52 4.54
CA VAL A 125 11.28 -3.62 4.69
C VAL A 125 11.03 -2.32 3.94
N GLN A 126 11.81 -1.26 4.24
CA GLN A 126 11.70 0.04 3.58
C GLN A 126 12.93 0.37 2.74
N PHE A 127 12.79 1.37 1.86
CA PHE A 127 13.69 1.72 0.76
C PHE A 127 13.72 0.66 -0.37
N TRP A 128 14.26 1.03 -1.52
CA TRP A 128 14.43 0.14 -2.67
C TRP A 128 15.39 -1.03 -2.38
N ASP A 129 16.41 -0.80 -1.55
CA ASP A 129 17.43 -1.78 -1.15
C ASP A 129 17.07 -2.52 0.16
N GLY A 130 15.98 -2.13 0.83
CA GLY A 130 15.53 -2.76 2.06
C GLY A 130 16.43 -2.56 3.27
N ARG A 131 17.14 -1.42 3.34
CA ARG A 131 18.07 -1.13 4.43
C ARG A 131 17.42 -0.78 5.77
N ALA A 132 16.12 -0.43 5.78
CA ALA A 132 15.37 -0.19 7.01
C ALA A 132 14.31 -1.28 7.23
N ALA A 133 14.17 -1.72 8.47
CA ALA A 133 13.31 -2.85 8.85
C ALA A 133 11.81 -2.50 8.80
N ASP A 134 11.44 -1.25 9.09
CA ASP A 134 10.07 -0.76 9.15
C ASP A 134 10.03 0.74 8.85
N VAL A 135 8.83 1.34 8.91
CA VAL A 135 8.64 2.78 8.64
C VAL A 135 9.24 3.64 9.73
N GLU A 136 9.30 3.18 10.97
CA GLU A 136 9.95 3.86 12.09
C GLU A 136 11.46 4.01 11.84
N GLU A 137 12.11 2.94 11.41
CA GLU A 137 13.54 2.97 11.11
C GLU A 137 13.82 3.76 9.82
N GLN A 138 12.90 3.69 8.85
CA GLN A 138 13.01 4.48 7.61
C GLN A 138 12.97 5.98 7.90
N ALA A 139 12.09 6.45 8.78
CA ALA A 139 11.90 7.87 9.09
C ALA A 139 13.18 8.56 9.63
N LYS A 140 14.11 7.80 10.20
CA LYS A 140 15.39 8.31 10.71
C LYS A 140 16.36 8.71 9.58
N GLY A 141 16.38 7.94 8.48
CA GLY A 141 17.39 8.07 7.44
C GLY A 141 17.40 9.43 6.71
N PRO A 142 16.29 9.86 6.10
CA PRO A 142 16.19 11.09 5.29
C PRO A 142 16.54 12.36 6.08
N VAL A 143 16.21 12.41 7.36
CA VAL A 143 16.45 13.57 8.23
C VAL A 143 17.94 13.89 8.35
N LEU A 144 18.78 12.85 8.43
CA LEU A 144 20.24 12.98 8.56
C LEU A 144 20.98 12.90 7.21
N ASN A 145 20.30 12.54 6.13
CA ASN A 145 20.94 12.41 4.83
C ASN A 145 21.35 13.80 4.29
N PRO A 146 22.65 14.05 4.04
CA PRO A 146 23.14 15.38 3.61
C PRO A 146 22.58 15.82 2.26
N VAL A 147 22.10 14.90 1.45
CA VAL A 147 21.46 15.18 0.14
C VAL A 147 19.98 15.51 0.31
N GLU A 148 19.31 14.98 1.36
CA GLU A 148 17.87 15.13 1.59
C GLU A 148 17.58 16.26 2.59
N MET A 149 17.38 15.99 3.88
CA MET A 149 17.02 16.99 4.89
C MET A 149 18.25 17.58 5.62
N ALA A 150 19.40 16.91 5.55
CA ALA A 150 20.73 17.39 5.93
C ALA A 150 20.92 17.83 7.39
N MET A 151 20.11 17.36 8.33
CA MET A 151 20.38 17.63 9.75
C MET A 151 21.72 17.03 10.18
N PRO A 152 22.52 17.79 10.96
CA PRO A 152 23.91 17.37 11.23
C PRO A 152 24.03 16.17 12.17
N SER A 153 23.05 15.94 13.03
CA SER A 153 23.02 14.82 13.97
C SER A 153 21.62 14.59 14.56
N GLU A 154 21.40 13.43 15.14
CA GLU A 154 20.20 13.10 15.91
C GLU A 154 19.97 14.09 17.06
N GLU A 155 21.04 14.45 17.77
CA GLU A 155 20.98 15.44 18.85
C GLU A 155 20.50 16.80 18.35
N ALA A 156 20.95 17.25 17.17
CA ALA A 156 20.48 18.50 16.58
C ALA A 156 18.98 18.48 16.30
N VAL A 157 18.45 17.35 15.79
CA VAL A 157 17.01 17.18 15.57
C VAL A 157 16.25 17.25 16.89
N VAL A 158 16.70 16.51 17.90
CA VAL A 158 16.09 16.52 19.24
C VAL A 158 16.09 17.92 19.84
N ASN A 159 17.20 18.65 19.71
CA ASN A 159 17.32 20.02 20.23
C ASN A 159 16.37 20.99 19.51
N VAL A 160 16.17 20.84 18.19
CA VAL A 160 15.16 21.62 17.46
C VAL A 160 13.78 21.35 18.04
N VAL A 161 13.37 20.08 18.19
CA VAL A 161 12.05 19.71 18.70
C VAL A 161 11.87 20.19 20.15
N LYS A 162 12.86 20.02 21.03
CA LYS A 162 12.85 20.51 22.41
C LYS A 162 12.74 22.03 22.53
N SER A 163 13.25 22.77 21.55
CA SER A 163 13.18 24.23 21.51
C SER A 163 11.80 24.80 21.17
N ILE A 164 10.86 23.93 20.75
CA ILE A 164 9.50 24.28 20.35
C ILE A 164 8.55 23.92 21.49
N PRO A 165 8.08 24.87 22.31
CA PRO A 165 7.38 24.55 23.57
C PRO A 165 6.15 23.65 23.41
N GLY A 166 5.39 23.84 22.32
CA GLY A 166 4.17 23.04 22.08
C GLY A 166 4.42 21.55 21.81
N TYR A 167 5.64 21.13 21.48
CA TYR A 167 5.94 19.70 21.35
C TYR A 167 6.08 18.97 22.69
N ALA A 168 6.48 19.64 23.77
CA ALA A 168 6.69 18.99 25.06
C ALA A 168 5.42 18.24 25.55
N ASP A 169 4.28 18.92 25.53
CA ASP A 169 3.00 18.34 25.94
C ASP A 169 2.51 17.23 24.97
N LEU A 170 2.78 17.39 23.67
CA LEU A 170 2.39 16.41 22.65
C LEU A 170 3.20 15.11 22.83
N PHE A 171 4.51 15.19 23.04
CA PHE A 171 5.34 14.02 23.33
C PHE A 171 4.97 13.36 24.65
N ALA A 172 4.71 14.12 25.72
CA ALA A 172 4.29 13.56 27.01
C ALA A 172 2.98 12.77 26.88
N LYS A 173 2.05 13.20 26.03
CA LYS A 173 0.80 12.48 25.75
C LYS A 173 1.02 11.24 24.88
N ALA A 174 1.88 11.35 23.85
CA ALA A 174 2.15 10.27 22.92
C ALA A 174 3.00 9.13 23.53
N PHE A 175 3.85 9.45 24.53
CA PHE A 175 4.76 8.51 25.19
C PHE A 175 4.60 8.62 26.73
N PRO A 176 3.44 8.22 27.28
CA PRO A 176 3.18 8.36 28.71
C PRO A 176 4.12 7.49 29.54
N GLY A 177 4.63 8.05 30.64
CA GLY A 177 5.53 7.35 31.56
C GLY A 177 7.03 7.48 31.23
N GLU A 178 7.41 8.07 30.11
CA GLU A 178 8.79 8.40 29.79
C GLU A 178 9.17 9.75 30.42
N ALA A 179 10.29 9.79 31.18
CA ALA A 179 10.72 11.01 31.87
C ALA A 179 11.21 12.10 30.90
N ASP A 180 11.86 11.71 29.80
CA ASP A 180 12.28 12.61 28.71
C ASP A 180 11.82 11.99 27.37
N PRO A 181 10.57 12.20 26.95
CA PRO A 181 10.00 11.54 25.79
C PRO A 181 10.47 12.12 24.45
N ILE A 182 11.14 13.30 24.44
CA ILE A 182 11.66 13.88 23.18
C ILE A 182 13.01 13.29 22.85
N THR A 183 12.98 12.14 22.17
CA THR A 183 14.16 11.43 21.67
C THR A 183 14.05 11.26 20.16
N TYR A 184 15.17 11.02 19.46
CA TYR A 184 15.17 10.76 18.02
C TYR A 184 14.36 9.53 17.66
N ASP A 185 14.44 8.50 18.51
CA ASP A 185 13.64 7.27 18.34
C ASP A 185 12.13 7.56 18.47
N ASN A 186 11.70 8.32 19.45
CA ASN A 186 10.28 8.66 19.62
C ASN A 186 9.77 9.61 18.52
N ILE A 187 10.62 10.49 17.95
CA ILE A 187 10.28 11.25 16.73
C ILE A 187 9.94 10.28 15.58
N ALA A 188 10.83 9.32 15.34
CA ALA A 188 10.62 8.32 14.30
C ALA A 188 9.41 7.41 14.58
N ARG A 189 9.21 6.99 15.83
CA ARG A 189 8.04 6.19 16.25
C ARG A 189 6.73 6.93 16.08
N ALA A 190 6.68 8.22 16.34
CA ALA A 190 5.49 9.04 16.10
C ALA A 190 5.20 9.16 14.59
N ILE A 191 6.22 9.45 13.76
CA ILE A 191 6.09 9.49 12.29
C ILE A 191 5.61 8.12 11.79
N GLY A 192 6.22 7.03 12.21
CA GLY A 192 5.82 5.68 11.82
C GLY A 192 4.38 5.36 12.22
N ALA A 193 3.93 5.76 13.42
CA ALA A 193 2.54 5.56 13.84
C ALA A 193 1.54 6.30 12.93
N PHE A 194 1.89 7.49 12.45
CA PHE A 194 1.11 8.22 11.45
C PHE A 194 1.12 7.49 10.10
N GLU A 195 2.30 7.08 9.60
CA GLU A 195 2.42 6.37 8.31
C GLU A 195 1.65 5.04 8.30
N ARG A 196 1.52 4.37 9.44
CA ARG A 196 0.71 3.14 9.58
C ARG A 196 -0.78 3.35 9.36
N ARG A 197 -1.25 4.60 9.38
CA ARG A 197 -2.61 5.02 9.03
C ARG A 197 -2.75 5.52 7.61
N LEU A 198 -1.66 5.71 6.87
CA LEU A 198 -1.67 6.15 5.47
C LEU A 198 -2.04 4.98 4.55
N VAL A 199 -3.28 4.56 4.61
CA VAL A 199 -3.82 3.41 3.88
C VAL A 199 -4.84 3.89 2.86
N THR A 200 -4.79 3.31 1.65
CA THR A 200 -5.66 3.67 0.52
C THR A 200 -6.41 2.45 -0.01
N PRO A 201 -7.51 2.01 0.64
CA PRO A 201 -8.34 0.95 0.09
C PRO A 201 -8.93 1.39 -1.27
N ALA A 202 -9.05 0.44 -2.18
CA ALA A 202 -9.41 0.67 -3.57
C ALA A 202 -10.62 -0.20 -3.98
N ARG A 203 -11.12 -0.03 -5.22
CA ARG A 203 -12.22 -0.85 -5.76
C ARG A 203 -11.87 -2.35 -5.77
N TYR A 204 -10.61 -2.68 -6.00
CA TYR A 204 -10.13 -4.05 -5.90
C TYR A 204 -10.42 -4.67 -4.52
N ASP A 205 -10.26 -3.92 -3.43
CA ASP A 205 -10.51 -4.45 -2.08
C ASP A 205 -12.00 -4.79 -1.85
N GLN A 206 -12.91 -4.01 -2.44
CA GLN A 206 -14.34 -4.30 -2.43
C GLN A 206 -14.64 -5.57 -3.24
N PHE A 207 -13.98 -5.72 -4.41
CA PHE A 207 -14.13 -6.91 -5.26
C PHE A 207 -13.72 -8.18 -4.54
N VAL A 208 -12.50 -8.25 -3.99
CA VAL A 208 -12.05 -9.43 -3.23
C VAL A 208 -12.77 -9.60 -1.90
N GLY A 209 -13.44 -8.56 -1.41
CA GLY A 209 -14.36 -8.60 -0.28
C GLY A 209 -15.74 -9.18 -0.60
N GLY A 210 -16.01 -9.51 -1.88
CA GLY A 210 -17.22 -10.18 -2.33
C GLY A 210 -18.18 -9.33 -3.19
N ASP A 211 -17.87 -8.07 -3.44
CA ASP A 211 -18.65 -7.24 -4.38
C ASP A 211 -18.18 -7.49 -5.83
N GLU A 212 -18.83 -8.46 -6.48
CA GLU A 212 -18.52 -8.87 -7.85
C GLU A 212 -18.59 -7.71 -8.88
N LYS A 213 -19.28 -6.61 -8.54
CA LYS A 213 -19.49 -5.46 -9.40
C LYS A 213 -18.54 -4.28 -9.12
N ALA A 214 -17.70 -4.38 -8.09
CA ALA A 214 -16.78 -3.32 -7.71
C ALA A 214 -15.75 -2.99 -8.80
N ILE A 215 -15.44 -3.98 -9.66
CA ILE A 215 -14.63 -3.82 -10.86
C ILE A 215 -15.36 -4.39 -12.08
N THR A 216 -15.19 -3.75 -13.23
CA THR A 216 -15.85 -4.10 -14.49
C THR A 216 -15.34 -5.43 -15.06
N GLU A 217 -16.07 -6.04 -16.01
CA GLU A 217 -15.62 -7.25 -16.70
C GLU A 217 -14.28 -7.06 -17.43
N ALA A 218 -14.02 -5.88 -18.00
CA ALA A 218 -12.75 -5.55 -18.63
C ALA A 218 -11.60 -5.52 -17.59
N GLU A 219 -11.83 -4.97 -16.41
CA GLU A 219 -10.86 -4.95 -15.31
C GLU A 219 -10.65 -6.36 -14.71
N GLN A 220 -11.70 -7.19 -14.66
CA GLN A 220 -11.59 -8.62 -14.29
C GLN A 220 -10.78 -9.41 -15.31
N LYS A 221 -10.95 -9.12 -16.61
CA LYS A 221 -10.11 -9.68 -17.68
C LYS A 221 -8.65 -9.27 -17.46
N GLY A 222 -8.41 -8.00 -17.12
CA GLY A 222 -7.07 -7.51 -16.82
C GLY A 222 -6.41 -8.21 -15.63
N LEU A 223 -7.16 -8.49 -14.56
CA LEU A 223 -6.66 -9.30 -13.44
C LEU A 223 -6.28 -10.72 -13.88
N LYS A 224 -7.10 -11.37 -14.70
CA LYS A 224 -6.78 -12.69 -15.27
C LYS A 224 -5.50 -12.63 -16.11
N THR A 225 -5.37 -11.64 -17.00
CA THR A 225 -4.18 -11.43 -17.82
C THR A 225 -2.94 -11.20 -16.95
N PHE A 226 -3.03 -10.39 -15.89
CA PHE A 226 -1.96 -10.18 -14.91
C PHE A 226 -1.49 -11.49 -14.24
N MET A 227 -2.44 -12.37 -13.90
CA MET A 227 -2.16 -13.69 -13.33
C MET A 227 -1.50 -14.62 -14.36
N GLU A 228 -2.06 -14.72 -15.56
CA GLU A 228 -1.62 -15.62 -16.64
C GLU A 228 -0.25 -15.25 -17.18
N VAL A 229 0.05 -13.96 -17.27
CA VAL A 229 1.37 -13.46 -17.66
C VAL A 229 2.42 -13.81 -16.61
N GLY A 230 2.02 -13.89 -15.31
CA GLY A 230 2.90 -14.31 -14.22
C GLY A 230 3.41 -13.15 -13.37
N CYS A 231 2.84 -11.95 -13.48
CA CYS A 231 3.22 -10.78 -12.66
C CYS A 231 3.08 -11.07 -11.17
N GLY A 232 2.08 -11.87 -10.80
CA GLY A 232 1.82 -12.30 -9.43
C GLY A 232 2.91 -13.14 -8.77
N SER A 233 3.90 -13.65 -9.51
CA SER A 233 5.02 -14.40 -8.94
C SER A 233 5.92 -13.53 -8.03
N CYS A 234 5.98 -12.23 -8.30
CA CYS A 234 6.76 -11.25 -7.53
C CYS A 234 5.86 -10.24 -6.82
N HIS A 235 4.78 -9.80 -7.47
CA HIS A 235 3.83 -8.84 -6.92
C HIS A 235 2.74 -9.54 -6.09
N MET A 236 3.12 -10.09 -4.93
CA MET A 236 2.23 -10.82 -4.00
C MET A 236 1.76 -9.95 -2.83
N GLY A 237 0.80 -10.49 -2.06
CA GLY A 237 0.28 -9.89 -0.83
C GLY A 237 -0.69 -8.73 -1.06
N ALA A 238 -1.24 -8.18 0.04
CA ALA A 238 -2.26 -7.14 -0.01
C ALA A 238 -1.82 -5.85 -0.73
N THR A 239 -0.52 -5.58 -0.78
CA THR A 239 0.09 -4.44 -1.45
C THR A 239 0.54 -4.72 -2.89
N PHE A 240 0.34 -5.92 -3.40
CA PHE A 240 0.85 -6.33 -4.72
C PHE A 240 2.36 -6.03 -4.86
N GLY A 241 3.14 -6.43 -3.87
CA GLY A 241 4.57 -6.19 -3.73
C GLY A 241 4.94 -5.79 -2.32
N GLY A 242 6.18 -5.34 -2.09
CA GLY A 242 6.68 -4.95 -0.76
C GLY A 242 7.11 -6.12 0.12
N THR A 243 6.98 -7.36 -0.34
CA THR A 243 7.13 -8.57 0.50
C THR A 243 8.39 -9.39 0.20
N MET A 244 9.09 -9.07 -0.88
CA MET A 244 10.29 -9.81 -1.30
C MET A 244 11.26 -8.93 -2.06
N TYR A 245 12.49 -9.44 -2.25
CA TYR A 245 13.45 -8.88 -3.17
C TYR A 245 13.45 -9.65 -4.49
N GLN A 246 13.71 -8.94 -5.59
CA GLN A 246 13.93 -9.56 -6.88
C GLN A 246 15.05 -8.85 -7.63
N LYS A 247 15.82 -9.63 -8.39
CA LYS A 247 16.84 -9.08 -9.28
C LYS A 247 16.16 -8.34 -10.43
N LEU A 248 16.56 -7.10 -10.67
CA LEU A 248 16.12 -6.36 -11.84
C LEU A 248 16.76 -6.94 -13.11
N GLY A 249 15.93 -7.29 -14.09
CA GLY A 249 16.41 -7.92 -15.32
C GLY A 249 16.85 -9.38 -15.13
N VAL A 250 16.04 -10.19 -14.43
CA VAL A 250 16.34 -11.60 -14.13
C VAL A 250 16.41 -12.47 -15.39
N VAL A 251 15.60 -12.19 -16.42
CA VAL A 251 15.59 -12.92 -17.69
C VAL A 251 16.37 -12.17 -18.76
N LYS A 252 16.07 -10.88 -18.98
CA LYS A 252 16.80 -10.02 -19.88
C LYS A 252 17.47 -8.92 -19.05
N PRO A 253 18.81 -8.79 -19.10
CA PRO A 253 19.52 -7.79 -18.29
C PRO A 253 18.95 -6.38 -18.45
N TRP A 254 18.90 -5.63 -17.33
CA TRP A 254 18.61 -4.21 -17.30
C TRP A 254 19.89 -3.43 -17.06
N GLU A 255 20.14 -2.40 -17.85
CA GLU A 255 21.34 -1.58 -17.70
C GLU A 255 21.10 -0.51 -16.64
N THR A 256 21.83 -0.58 -15.53
CA THR A 256 21.85 0.40 -14.46
C THR A 256 23.21 0.40 -13.76
N LYS A 257 23.56 1.55 -13.17
CA LYS A 257 24.73 1.70 -12.30
C LYS A 257 24.41 1.43 -10.84
N ASP A 258 23.14 1.41 -10.47
CA ASP A 258 22.68 1.14 -9.10
C ASP A 258 22.77 -0.37 -8.83
N MET A 259 23.58 -0.73 -7.86
CA MET A 259 23.81 -2.13 -7.50
C MET A 259 22.73 -2.70 -6.55
N GLY A 260 21.70 -1.89 -6.21
CA GLY A 260 20.59 -2.32 -5.36
C GLY A 260 21.04 -2.70 -3.95
N ARG A 261 20.54 -3.83 -3.47
CA ARG A 261 20.82 -4.33 -2.11
C ARG A 261 22.30 -4.65 -1.87
N PHE A 262 23.07 -4.93 -2.91
CA PHE A 262 24.52 -5.12 -2.78
C PHE A 262 25.19 -3.93 -2.07
N ASP A 263 24.72 -2.70 -2.27
CA ASP A 263 25.29 -1.53 -1.63
C ASP A 263 25.15 -1.56 -0.10
N VAL A 264 24.17 -2.29 0.42
CA VAL A 264 23.92 -2.50 1.85
C VAL A 264 24.71 -3.72 2.36
N THR A 265 24.62 -4.84 1.68
CA THR A 265 25.10 -6.15 2.19
C THR A 265 26.52 -6.49 1.78
N LYS A 266 27.01 -5.90 0.69
CA LYS A 266 28.27 -6.26 0.01
C LYS A 266 28.35 -7.75 -0.42
N ASN A 267 27.20 -8.43 -0.44
CA ASN A 267 27.09 -9.80 -0.92
C ASN A 267 26.85 -9.81 -2.44
N GLU A 268 27.69 -10.50 -3.19
CA GLU A 268 27.59 -10.61 -4.66
C GLU A 268 26.20 -11.12 -5.14
N ALA A 269 25.57 -12.01 -4.38
CA ALA A 269 24.25 -12.53 -4.68
C ALA A 269 23.15 -11.45 -4.62
N ASP A 270 23.40 -10.33 -3.95
CA ASP A 270 22.44 -9.22 -3.80
C ASP A 270 22.60 -8.14 -4.87
N LYS A 271 23.50 -8.31 -5.85
CA LYS A 271 23.65 -7.38 -6.96
C LYS A 271 22.37 -7.26 -7.77
N LEU A 272 21.94 -6.01 -7.98
CA LEU A 272 20.71 -5.65 -8.69
C LEU A 272 19.43 -6.18 -8.02
N MET A 273 19.53 -6.64 -6.76
CA MET A 273 18.35 -7.01 -5.97
C MET A 273 17.69 -5.75 -5.44
N PHE A 274 16.40 -5.61 -5.72
CA PHE A 274 15.55 -4.52 -5.20
C PHE A 274 14.33 -5.12 -4.52
N LYS A 275 13.82 -4.42 -3.51
CA LYS A 275 12.49 -4.72 -2.99
C LYS A 275 11.48 -4.55 -4.12
N VAL A 276 10.67 -5.58 -4.37
CA VAL A 276 9.59 -5.52 -5.34
C VAL A 276 8.61 -4.40 -4.90
N PRO A 277 8.41 -3.35 -5.71
CA PRO A 277 7.56 -2.24 -5.31
C PRO A 277 6.08 -2.66 -5.23
N SER A 278 5.33 -1.97 -4.38
CA SER A 278 3.87 -2.08 -4.37
C SER A 278 3.28 -1.58 -5.69
N LEU A 279 2.19 -2.22 -6.14
CA LEU A 279 1.39 -1.74 -7.28
C LEU A 279 0.15 -0.94 -6.84
N ARG A 280 -0.06 -0.76 -5.52
CA ARG A 280 -1.12 0.14 -5.04
C ARG A 280 -0.84 1.57 -5.49
N ASN A 281 -1.86 2.22 -6.03
CA ASN A 281 -1.79 3.57 -6.60
C ASN A 281 -0.81 3.73 -7.79
N VAL A 282 -0.33 2.62 -8.39
CA VAL A 282 0.72 2.65 -9.42
C VAL A 282 0.38 3.56 -10.60
N GLU A 283 -0.90 3.70 -10.97
CA GLU A 283 -1.37 4.64 -12.00
C GLU A 283 -0.96 6.09 -11.72
N LYS A 284 -0.82 6.47 -10.45
CA LYS A 284 -0.57 7.85 -9.99
C LYS A 284 0.87 8.10 -9.54
N THR A 285 1.66 7.04 -9.38
CA THR A 285 2.99 7.11 -8.75
C THR A 285 4.16 7.03 -9.74
N GLY A 286 3.93 7.36 -11.01
CA GLY A 286 5.02 7.54 -11.98
C GLY A 286 5.92 8.75 -11.64
N PRO A 287 7.13 8.83 -12.22
CA PRO A 287 7.74 7.86 -13.11
C PRO A 287 8.21 6.59 -12.38
N TYR A 288 8.49 5.53 -13.14
CA TYR A 288 8.69 4.18 -12.62
C TYR A 288 10.14 3.76 -12.56
N LEU A 289 10.41 2.62 -11.90
CA LEU A 289 11.70 2.07 -11.50
C LEU A 289 12.38 2.86 -10.37
N HIS A 290 13.47 2.25 -9.85
CA HIS A 290 14.24 2.82 -8.75
C HIS A 290 14.91 4.16 -9.08
N ASP A 291 15.09 4.46 -10.36
CA ASP A 291 15.70 5.68 -10.88
C ASP A 291 14.70 6.62 -11.59
N GLY A 292 13.40 6.24 -11.64
CA GLY A 292 12.38 7.03 -12.32
C GLY A 292 12.57 7.13 -13.83
N SER A 293 13.29 6.18 -14.45
CA SER A 293 13.67 6.25 -15.88
C SER A 293 12.52 5.96 -16.85
N VAL A 294 11.41 5.36 -16.41
CA VAL A 294 10.27 5.02 -17.25
C VAL A 294 9.09 5.94 -16.96
N ALA A 295 8.65 6.69 -17.97
CA ALA A 295 7.69 7.77 -17.77
C ALA A 295 6.24 7.31 -17.64
N ASN A 296 5.83 6.23 -18.29
CA ASN A 296 4.42 5.84 -18.38
C ASN A 296 4.18 4.37 -18.05
N LEU A 297 2.98 4.07 -17.55
CA LEU A 297 2.61 2.75 -17.06
C LEU A 297 2.55 1.67 -18.15
N PRO A 298 1.98 1.89 -19.35
CA PRO A 298 1.98 0.89 -20.42
C PRO A 298 3.38 0.44 -20.84
N GLU A 299 4.33 1.37 -20.95
CA GLU A 299 5.72 1.07 -21.21
C GLU A 299 6.34 0.23 -20.09
N MET A 300 6.08 0.62 -18.81
CA MET A 300 6.57 -0.12 -17.65
C MET A 300 6.04 -1.55 -17.60
N ILE A 301 4.76 -1.78 -17.92
CA ILE A 301 4.16 -3.11 -18.00
C ILE A 301 4.91 -3.96 -19.05
N SER A 302 5.14 -3.41 -20.23
CA SER A 302 5.85 -4.10 -21.33
C SER A 302 7.29 -4.43 -20.95
N LEU A 303 8.01 -3.48 -20.34
CA LEU A 303 9.39 -3.67 -19.90
C LEU A 303 9.50 -4.73 -18.79
N MET A 304 8.58 -4.72 -17.82
CA MET A 304 8.55 -5.76 -16.78
C MET A 304 8.30 -7.14 -17.37
N ALA A 305 7.36 -7.28 -18.30
CA ALA A 305 7.11 -8.56 -18.96
C ALA A 305 8.37 -9.05 -19.70
N THR A 306 9.03 -8.19 -20.45
CA THR A 306 10.24 -8.54 -21.23
C THR A 306 11.43 -8.87 -20.31
N HIS A 307 11.75 -7.99 -19.34
CA HIS A 307 12.99 -8.11 -18.55
C HIS A 307 12.88 -9.11 -17.39
N GLN A 308 11.68 -9.22 -16.77
CA GLN A 308 11.50 -10.11 -15.61
C GLN A 308 10.94 -11.47 -16.00
N LEU A 309 10.10 -11.56 -17.04
CA LEU A 309 9.38 -12.78 -17.39
C LEU A 309 9.78 -13.34 -18.76
N GLY A 310 10.57 -12.60 -19.58
CA GLY A 310 10.94 -13.01 -20.93
C GLY A 310 9.75 -13.11 -21.88
N ARG A 311 8.74 -12.28 -21.70
CA ARG A 311 7.49 -12.28 -22.46
C ARG A 311 7.30 -10.96 -23.20
N ASP A 312 6.95 -11.04 -24.47
CA ASP A 312 6.50 -9.89 -25.25
C ASP A 312 4.97 -9.86 -25.21
N LEU A 313 4.41 -8.81 -24.65
CA LEU A 313 2.96 -8.64 -24.53
C LEU A 313 2.38 -8.03 -25.80
N THR A 314 1.18 -8.46 -26.20
CA THR A 314 0.39 -7.75 -27.20
C THR A 314 -0.12 -6.42 -26.63
N PRO A 315 -0.42 -5.41 -27.47
CA PRO A 315 -1.04 -4.16 -27.00
C PRO A 315 -2.34 -4.38 -26.21
N GLU A 316 -3.13 -5.39 -26.57
CA GLU A 316 -4.35 -5.75 -25.85
C GLU A 316 -4.02 -6.22 -24.42
N GLN A 317 -3.03 -7.11 -24.25
CA GLN A 317 -2.62 -7.59 -22.93
C GLN A 317 -2.09 -6.44 -22.05
N VAL A 318 -1.34 -5.50 -22.63
CA VAL A 318 -0.86 -4.31 -21.91
C VAL A 318 -2.05 -3.47 -21.42
N ASN A 319 -3.04 -3.21 -22.30
CA ASN A 319 -4.24 -2.45 -21.95
C ASN A 319 -5.10 -3.17 -20.89
N ASP A 320 -5.24 -4.48 -20.99
CA ASP A 320 -5.96 -5.29 -20.01
C ASP A 320 -5.31 -5.16 -18.62
N ILE A 321 -3.98 -5.35 -18.54
CA ILE A 321 -3.23 -5.24 -17.30
C ILE A 321 -3.32 -3.81 -16.74
N GLU A 322 -3.17 -2.79 -17.58
CA GLU A 322 -3.30 -1.39 -17.16
C GLU A 322 -4.70 -1.10 -16.58
N ALA A 323 -5.76 -1.61 -17.23
CA ALA A 323 -7.13 -1.46 -16.72
C ALA A 323 -7.29 -2.07 -15.33
N PHE A 324 -6.72 -3.26 -15.10
CA PHE A 324 -6.70 -3.88 -13.77
C PHE A 324 -5.90 -3.03 -12.77
N LEU A 325 -4.68 -2.59 -13.11
CA LEU A 325 -3.83 -1.81 -12.20
C LEU A 325 -4.50 -0.51 -11.75
N LYS A 326 -5.33 0.11 -12.57
CA LYS A 326 -6.15 1.28 -12.21
C LYS A 326 -7.16 0.98 -11.09
N THR A 327 -7.60 -0.27 -10.94
CA THR A 327 -8.49 -0.68 -9.84
C THR A 327 -7.80 -0.66 -8.47
N LEU A 328 -6.46 -0.62 -8.45
CA LEU A 328 -5.63 -0.55 -7.24
C LEU A 328 -5.42 0.90 -6.76
N THR A 329 -5.94 1.90 -7.48
CA THR A 329 -5.93 3.30 -7.07
C THR A 329 -7.03 3.53 -6.05
N GLY A 330 -6.63 3.85 -4.82
CA GLY A 330 -7.51 4.05 -3.68
C GLY A 330 -7.55 5.48 -3.18
N LYS A 331 -8.38 5.70 -2.15
CA LYS A 331 -8.43 6.95 -1.40
C LYS A 331 -7.94 6.73 0.02
N PRO A 332 -7.30 7.73 0.66
CA PRO A 332 -6.94 7.64 2.07
C PRO A 332 -8.14 7.29 2.94
N VAL A 333 -7.93 6.43 3.94
CA VAL A 333 -8.97 6.08 4.93
C VAL A 333 -9.45 7.32 5.68
N ASP A 334 -8.54 8.26 5.94
CA ASP A 334 -8.84 9.53 6.61
C ASP A 334 -8.31 10.68 5.77
N GLU A 335 -9.21 11.35 5.05
CA GLU A 335 -8.87 12.49 4.19
C GLU A 335 -8.35 13.71 4.98
N ALA A 336 -8.68 13.83 6.27
CA ALA A 336 -8.16 14.90 7.12
C ALA A 336 -6.64 14.83 7.31
N TYR A 337 -6.03 13.64 7.11
CA TYR A 337 -4.58 13.48 7.23
C TYR A 337 -3.79 14.08 6.07
N ILE A 338 -4.43 14.29 4.91
CA ILE A 338 -3.78 14.89 3.73
C ILE A 338 -3.39 16.35 3.98
N ALA A 339 -4.22 17.08 4.70
CA ALA A 339 -4.00 18.50 4.95
C ALA A 339 -2.89 18.72 5.98
N LYS A 340 -2.04 19.72 5.73
CA LYS A 340 -1.03 20.17 6.71
C LYS A 340 -1.72 20.61 8.02
N PRO A 341 -1.34 20.06 9.18
CA PRO A 341 -1.90 20.49 10.46
C PRO A 341 -1.33 21.85 10.87
N THR A 342 -1.98 22.49 11.84
CA THR A 342 -1.38 23.63 12.55
C THR A 342 -0.21 23.12 13.38
N LEU A 343 0.99 23.61 13.09
CA LEU A 343 2.20 23.24 13.82
C LEU A 343 2.39 24.12 15.06
N PRO A 344 3.00 23.60 16.14
CA PRO A 344 3.41 24.42 17.27
C PRO A 344 4.34 25.57 16.85
N GLU A 345 4.18 26.73 17.45
CA GLU A 345 5.04 27.90 17.18
C GLU A 345 6.47 27.69 17.66
N SER A 346 7.43 28.23 16.93
CA SER A 346 8.84 28.21 17.31
C SER A 346 9.06 29.01 18.62
N GLY A 347 9.88 28.45 19.50
CA GLY A 347 10.29 29.12 20.73
C GLY A 347 11.42 30.12 20.48
N PRO A 348 11.78 30.92 21.50
CA PRO A 348 12.85 31.94 21.39
C PRO A 348 14.22 31.32 21.14
N THR A 349 14.41 30.05 21.48
CA THR A 349 15.68 29.31 21.31
C THR A 349 15.67 28.39 20.10
N THR A 350 14.58 28.35 19.31
CA THR A 350 14.52 27.55 18.12
C THR A 350 15.58 27.99 17.10
N PRO A 351 16.43 27.09 16.61
CA PRO A 351 17.48 27.44 15.64
C PRO A 351 16.89 28.12 14.40
N LYS A 352 17.67 29.01 13.81
CA LYS A 352 17.33 29.64 12.53
C LYS A 352 17.68 28.69 11.37
N PRO A 353 17.05 28.85 10.19
CA PRO A 353 17.47 28.16 8.98
C PRO A 353 18.97 28.28 8.73
N ASP A 354 19.60 27.16 8.40
CA ASP A 354 21.02 27.12 8.03
C ASP A 354 21.16 26.67 6.56
N PRO A 355 21.40 27.60 5.64
CA PRO A 355 21.57 27.31 4.22
C PRO A 355 22.97 26.77 3.87
N THR A 356 23.91 26.67 4.82
CA THR A 356 25.24 26.17 4.57
C THR A 356 25.32 24.66 4.56
#